data_6db398ea40f16b8026dca900b17757a2
#
_entry.id   6db398ea40f16b8026dca900b17757a2
#
_cell.length_a   1.000
_cell.length_b   1.000
_cell.length_c   1.000
_cell.angle_alpha   90.00
_cell.angle_beta   90.00
_cell.angle_gamma   90.00
#
_symmetry.space_group_name_H-M   'P 1'
#
loop_
_entity.id
_entity.type
_entity.pdbx_description
1 polymer ?
#
loop_
_entity_poly.entity_id
_entity_poly.type
_entity_poly.pdbx_seq_one_letter_code
_entity_poly.pdbx_strand_id
1 'polypeptide(L)'
;SMQRGENMAGITYKCPNCGAYLTFDPETQQWKCPFCSSAFPEAELKGKAEAFQKEAEQEAEKEAKEPSSGAQVVYHCPSCGSEIMTDETTVATHCYYCHSPVVLQGKLTADMKPDEVLPFTIGREKAIEEISEWIRTRKFVPKKFFSKAQIQEMSGVYYPHFVSECQTEGVLDGEATTSDVFDEGKYVVTNTRHYHVRREGRFVFKDILRPALSKANRKLTEGVHPFPLENAKPFSGAFLSGFLAERRDLEADSYRQEIEQELQGYMNSMLRDTANQYETCSASTSSAMKNIKTKYVLLPTWVLTY
;
A
#
# COMPACT_ATOMS: atom_id res chain seq x y z
N SER A 1 -6.86 -15.75 -36.13
CA SER A 1 -5.46 -16.14 -35.86
C SER A 1 -5.13 -15.72 -34.44
N MET A 2 -5.11 -16.68 -33.52
CA MET A 2 -4.64 -16.49 -32.14
C MET A 2 -3.13 -16.23 -32.21
N GLN A 3 -2.74 -15.00 -31.90
CA GLN A 3 -1.32 -14.69 -31.66
C GLN A 3 -0.95 -15.31 -30.31
N ARG A 4 0.02 -16.21 -30.34
CA ARG A 4 0.63 -16.79 -29.16
C ARG A 4 1.36 -15.67 -28.42
N GLY A 5 0.85 -15.30 -27.25
CA GLY A 5 1.54 -14.40 -26.32
C GLY A 5 2.86 -15.05 -25.85
N GLU A 6 3.87 -14.21 -25.72
CA GLU A 6 5.21 -14.62 -25.32
C GLU A 6 5.20 -15.24 -23.91
N ASN A 7 5.89 -16.37 -23.79
CA ASN A 7 6.00 -17.17 -22.57
C ASN A 7 6.92 -16.48 -21.57
N MET A 8 6.35 -15.77 -20.57
CA MET A 8 7.15 -15.26 -19.45
C MET A 8 7.31 -16.34 -18.37
N ALA A 9 8.55 -16.52 -17.90
CA ALA A 9 8.86 -17.51 -16.86
C ALA A 9 8.40 -17.03 -15.47
N GLY A 10 7.69 -17.90 -14.73
CA GLY A 10 7.41 -17.71 -13.31
C GLY A 10 8.56 -18.22 -12.45
N ILE A 11 8.74 -17.65 -11.27
CA ILE A 11 9.74 -18.11 -10.29
C ILE A 11 9.06 -18.72 -9.08
N THR A 12 9.67 -19.77 -8.56
CA THR A 12 9.29 -20.43 -7.31
C THR A 12 10.51 -20.55 -6.41
N TYR A 13 10.41 -20.13 -5.17
CA TYR A 13 11.48 -20.29 -4.19
C TYR A 13 11.52 -21.75 -3.71
N LYS A 14 12.63 -22.45 -4.01
CA LYS A 14 12.78 -23.88 -3.71
C LYS A 14 13.51 -24.10 -2.39
N CYS A 15 13.05 -25.13 -1.67
CA CYS A 15 13.68 -25.60 -0.44
C CYS A 15 15.08 -26.17 -0.74
N PRO A 16 16.14 -25.70 -0.06
CA PRO A 16 17.49 -26.23 -0.23
C PRO A 16 17.63 -27.71 0.14
N ASN A 17 16.75 -28.21 1.03
CA ASN A 17 16.86 -29.58 1.56
C ASN A 17 16.15 -30.62 0.69
N CYS A 18 14.96 -30.29 0.14
CA CYS A 18 14.13 -31.29 -0.58
C CYS A 18 13.69 -30.83 -1.97
N GLY A 19 14.04 -29.61 -2.40
CA GLY A 19 13.64 -29.08 -3.71
C GLY A 19 12.18 -28.66 -3.86
N ALA A 20 11.33 -28.86 -2.84
CA ALA A 20 9.94 -28.40 -2.85
C ALA A 20 9.87 -26.87 -2.76
N TYR A 21 8.73 -26.28 -3.09
CA TYR A 21 8.53 -24.83 -2.98
C TYR A 21 8.40 -24.36 -1.53
N LEU A 22 8.88 -23.17 -1.26
CA LEU A 22 8.78 -22.48 0.03
C LEU A 22 7.61 -21.51 0.03
N THR A 23 7.00 -21.32 1.20
CA THR A 23 6.00 -20.27 1.45
C THR A 23 6.48 -19.38 2.59
N PHE A 24 6.21 -18.08 2.49
CA PHE A 24 6.49 -17.16 3.58
C PHE A 24 5.49 -17.35 4.72
N ASP A 25 5.99 -17.50 5.93
CA ASP A 25 5.19 -17.62 7.14
C ASP A 25 5.17 -16.29 7.89
N PRO A 26 4.01 -15.62 7.99
CA PRO A 26 3.86 -14.34 8.66
C PRO A 26 4.20 -14.36 10.15
N GLU A 27 3.93 -15.46 10.84
CA GLU A 27 4.11 -15.53 12.30
C GLU A 27 5.56 -15.66 12.72
N THR A 28 6.33 -16.48 11.99
CA THR A 28 7.74 -16.68 12.26
C THR A 28 8.67 -15.78 11.45
N GLN A 29 8.12 -15.04 10.47
CA GLN A 29 8.88 -14.21 9.51
C GLN A 29 9.98 -15.00 8.79
N GLN A 30 9.70 -16.28 8.48
CA GLN A 30 10.61 -17.21 7.81
C GLN A 30 9.92 -17.89 6.62
N TRP A 31 10.72 -18.49 5.75
CA TRP A 31 10.22 -19.29 4.63
C TRP A 31 10.18 -20.76 5.01
N LYS A 32 8.98 -21.32 5.09
CA LYS A 32 8.73 -22.71 5.47
C LYS A 32 8.53 -23.61 4.27
N CYS A 33 9.08 -24.81 4.36
CA CYS A 33 8.82 -25.88 3.41
C CYS A 33 7.64 -26.73 3.90
N PRO A 34 6.53 -26.82 3.13
CA PRO A 34 5.37 -27.62 3.55
C PRO A 34 5.64 -29.14 3.52
N PHE A 35 6.73 -29.60 2.85
CA PHE A 35 7.04 -31.02 2.71
C PHE A 35 8.00 -31.54 3.76
N CYS A 36 9.13 -30.84 3.98
CA CYS A 36 10.13 -31.30 4.95
C CYS A 36 10.15 -30.50 6.24
N SER A 37 9.21 -29.55 6.39
CA SER A 37 9.05 -28.69 7.56
C SER A 37 10.28 -27.83 7.92
N SER A 38 11.28 -27.76 7.03
CA SER A 38 12.43 -26.86 7.23
C SER A 38 11.99 -25.41 7.10
N ALA A 39 12.58 -24.55 7.94
CA ALA A 39 12.38 -23.11 7.92
C ALA A 39 13.69 -22.40 7.66
N PHE A 40 13.66 -21.34 6.88
CA PHE A 40 14.83 -20.60 6.44
C PHE A 40 14.62 -19.11 6.70
N PRO A 41 15.57 -18.43 7.37
CA PRO A 41 15.55 -16.97 7.51
C PRO A 41 15.90 -16.31 6.17
N GLU A 42 15.54 -15.02 6.05
CA GLU A 42 15.78 -14.23 4.84
C GLU A 42 17.25 -14.25 4.36
N ALA A 43 18.19 -14.20 5.33
CA ALA A 43 19.60 -14.16 5.03
C ALA A 43 20.13 -15.40 4.26
N GLU A 44 19.55 -16.57 4.50
CA GLU A 44 19.94 -17.80 3.82
C GLU A 44 19.36 -17.89 2.39
N LEU A 45 18.27 -17.19 2.13
CA LEU A 45 17.62 -17.19 0.83
C LEU A 45 18.15 -16.08 -0.09
N LYS A 46 18.64 -14.97 0.45
CA LYS A 46 19.15 -13.82 -0.36
C LYS A 46 20.20 -14.22 -1.36
N GLY A 47 21.21 -14.98 -0.97
CA GLY A 47 22.29 -15.37 -1.88
C GLY A 47 21.86 -16.29 -3.04
N LYS A 48 20.79 -17.08 -2.83
CA LYS A 48 20.21 -17.95 -3.86
C LYS A 48 19.14 -17.24 -4.67
N ALA A 49 18.36 -16.36 -4.03
CA ALA A 49 17.34 -15.55 -4.70
C ALA A 49 17.98 -14.57 -5.71
N GLU A 50 19.12 -13.98 -5.40
CA GLU A 50 19.88 -13.10 -6.33
C GLU A 50 20.40 -13.85 -7.56
N ALA A 51 20.79 -15.10 -7.43
CA ALA A 51 21.18 -15.93 -8.56
C ALA A 51 19.99 -16.23 -9.49
N PHE A 52 18.83 -16.59 -8.90
CA PHE A 52 17.59 -16.80 -9.65
C PHE A 52 17.03 -15.50 -10.25
N GLN A 53 17.17 -14.36 -9.55
CA GLN A 53 16.79 -13.06 -10.08
C GLN A 53 17.60 -12.65 -11.28
N LYS A 54 18.92 -12.85 -11.26
CA LYS A 54 19.79 -12.52 -12.40
C LYS A 54 19.53 -13.39 -13.62
N GLU A 55 19.24 -14.67 -13.42
CA GLU A 55 18.86 -15.58 -14.50
C GLU A 55 17.52 -15.16 -15.12
N ALA A 56 16.52 -14.82 -14.30
CA ALA A 56 15.22 -14.39 -14.77
C ALA A 56 15.23 -12.98 -15.40
N GLU A 57 16.03 -12.05 -14.88
CA GLU A 57 16.24 -10.73 -15.50
C GLU A 57 16.92 -10.85 -16.87
N GLN A 58 17.89 -11.75 -17.02
CA GLN A 58 18.56 -12.01 -18.30
C GLN A 58 17.64 -12.69 -19.32
N GLU A 59 16.71 -13.55 -18.88
CA GLU A 59 15.70 -14.14 -19.73
C GLU A 59 14.61 -13.12 -20.11
N ALA A 60 14.14 -12.30 -19.17
CA ALA A 60 13.18 -11.24 -19.41
C ALA A 60 13.70 -10.13 -20.33
N GLU A 61 15.00 -9.75 -20.24
CA GLU A 61 15.61 -8.80 -21.19
C GLU A 61 15.73 -9.33 -22.62
N LYS A 62 15.84 -10.64 -22.78
CA LYS A 62 15.84 -11.27 -24.11
C LYS A 62 14.47 -11.35 -24.75
N GLU A 63 13.40 -11.35 -23.94
CA GLU A 63 12.00 -11.49 -24.37
C GLU A 63 11.22 -10.16 -24.43
N ALA A 64 11.75 -9.07 -23.86
CA ALA A 64 11.08 -7.76 -23.84
C ALA A 64 11.13 -7.05 -25.20
N LYS A 65 10.36 -7.53 -26.17
CA LYS A 65 10.01 -6.80 -27.39
C LYS A 65 8.50 -6.89 -27.62
N GLU A 66 7.86 -5.79 -27.32
CA GLU A 66 6.52 -5.30 -27.65
C GLU A 66 5.49 -5.28 -26.49
N PRO A 67 4.86 -4.10 -26.24
CA PRO A 67 3.78 -3.97 -25.27
C PRO A 67 2.47 -4.48 -25.84
N SER A 68 1.90 -5.52 -25.29
CA SER A 68 0.55 -5.97 -25.62
C SER A 68 -0.46 -5.25 -24.72
N SER A 69 -1.22 -4.34 -25.30
CA SER A 69 -2.34 -3.68 -24.63
C SER A 69 -3.50 -4.65 -24.42
N GLY A 70 -3.91 -4.85 -23.15
CA GLY A 70 -5.23 -5.38 -22.80
C GLY A 70 -5.44 -6.89 -22.92
N ALA A 71 -4.39 -7.71 -23.03
CA ALA A 71 -4.49 -9.16 -23.19
C ALA A 71 -4.19 -9.90 -21.88
N GLN A 72 -4.92 -10.99 -21.65
CA GLN A 72 -4.54 -11.99 -20.64
C GLN A 72 -3.14 -12.51 -20.95
N VAL A 73 -2.28 -12.56 -19.94
CA VAL A 73 -0.90 -13.02 -20.10
C VAL A 73 -0.81 -14.47 -19.62
N VAL A 74 -0.18 -15.31 -20.43
CA VAL A 74 -0.01 -16.74 -20.16
C VAL A 74 1.39 -17.01 -19.64
N TYR A 75 1.49 -17.72 -18.52
CA TYR A 75 2.73 -18.15 -17.89
C TYR A 75 2.80 -19.64 -17.76
N HIS A 76 4.01 -20.19 -17.70
CA HIS A 76 4.22 -21.58 -17.35
C HIS A 76 4.56 -21.74 -15.87
N CYS A 77 3.89 -22.65 -15.19
CA CYS A 77 4.21 -23.01 -13.81
C CYS A 77 5.59 -23.69 -13.75
N PRO A 78 6.57 -23.15 -12.99
CA PRO A 78 7.90 -23.74 -12.93
C PRO A 78 7.93 -25.09 -12.18
N SER A 79 6.84 -25.46 -11.50
CA SER A 79 6.73 -26.71 -10.75
C SER A 79 6.13 -27.87 -11.57
N CYS A 80 5.10 -27.60 -12.39
CA CYS A 80 4.38 -28.64 -13.14
C CYS A 80 4.30 -28.39 -14.65
N GLY A 81 4.79 -27.24 -15.14
CA GLY A 81 4.76 -26.88 -16.56
C GLY A 81 3.40 -26.42 -17.10
N SER A 82 2.33 -26.41 -16.28
CA SER A 82 1.00 -26.01 -16.73
C SER A 82 0.93 -24.52 -17.07
N GLU A 83 0.08 -24.16 -18.03
CA GLU A 83 -0.19 -22.76 -18.36
C GLU A 83 -1.07 -22.09 -17.30
N ILE A 84 -0.68 -20.89 -16.89
CA ILE A 84 -1.41 -20.05 -15.93
C ILE A 84 -1.79 -18.75 -16.67
N MET A 85 -3.08 -18.47 -16.74
CA MET A 85 -3.59 -17.21 -17.28
C MET A 85 -3.84 -16.22 -16.15
N THR A 86 -3.30 -15.01 -16.25
CA THR A 86 -3.45 -13.97 -15.24
C THR A 86 -3.73 -12.62 -15.88
N ASP A 87 -4.21 -11.67 -15.07
CA ASP A 87 -4.32 -10.28 -15.48
C ASP A 87 -2.95 -9.64 -15.68
N GLU A 88 -2.93 -8.54 -16.39
CA GLU A 88 -1.71 -7.78 -16.63
C GLU A 88 -1.03 -7.30 -15.34
N THR A 89 -1.80 -6.95 -14.31
CA THR A 89 -1.30 -6.43 -13.03
C THR A 89 -0.89 -7.50 -12.04
N THR A 90 -1.30 -8.76 -12.19
CA THR A 90 -0.96 -9.84 -11.26
C THR A 90 0.54 -10.16 -11.31
N VAL A 91 1.24 -10.11 -10.19
CA VAL A 91 2.67 -10.41 -10.07
C VAL A 91 2.98 -11.59 -9.16
N ALA A 92 2.02 -12.06 -8.36
CA ALA A 92 2.13 -13.33 -7.64
C ALA A 92 0.76 -14.02 -7.59
N THR A 93 0.77 -15.34 -7.74
CA THR A 93 -0.43 -16.18 -7.74
C THR A 93 -0.09 -17.62 -7.34
N HIS A 94 -1.08 -18.49 -7.35
CA HIS A 94 -0.91 -19.93 -7.21
C HIS A 94 -1.24 -20.64 -8.52
N CYS A 95 -0.51 -21.71 -8.80
CA CYS A 95 -0.87 -22.58 -9.93
C CYS A 95 -2.20 -23.27 -9.66
N TYR A 96 -3.14 -23.20 -10.58
CA TYR A 96 -4.45 -23.84 -10.46
C TYR A 96 -4.38 -25.38 -10.46
N TYR A 97 -3.30 -25.97 -10.96
CA TYR A 97 -3.14 -27.40 -11.11
C TYR A 97 -2.38 -28.05 -9.94
N CYS A 98 -1.22 -27.50 -9.59
CA CYS A 98 -0.38 -28.08 -8.54
C CYS A 98 -0.33 -27.24 -7.24
N HIS A 99 -1.05 -26.12 -7.21
CA HIS A 99 -1.17 -25.19 -6.08
C HIS A 99 0.16 -24.60 -5.59
N SER A 100 1.27 -24.77 -6.34
CA SER A 100 2.53 -24.13 -5.99
C SER A 100 2.44 -22.61 -6.11
N PRO A 101 3.05 -21.85 -5.19
CA PRO A 101 3.15 -20.41 -5.30
C PRO A 101 4.06 -20.04 -6.48
N VAL A 102 3.63 -19.06 -7.28
CA VAL A 102 4.34 -18.59 -8.46
C VAL A 102 4.47 -17.08 -8.39
N VAL A 103 5.70 -16.57 -8.52
CA VAL A 103 5.99 -15.13 -8.60
C VAL A 103 6.43 -14.80 -10.02
N LEU A 104 5.73 -13.86 -10.65
CA LEU A 104 5.89 -13.49 -12.06
C LEU A 104 6.87 -12.31 -12.15
N GLN A 105 8.16 -12.59 -11.96
CA GLN A 105 9.19 -11.53 -11.88
C GLN A 105 9.37 -10.74 -13.17
N GLY A 106 9.14 -11.32 -14.33
CA GLY A 106 9.18 -10.59 -15.60
C GLY A 106 8.24 -9.38 -15.69
N LYS A 107 7.23 -9.30 -14.82
CA LYS A 107 6.35 -8.14 -14.68
C LYS A 107 6.85 -7.06 -13.71
N LEU A 108 7.90 -7.36 -12.95
CA LEU A 108 8.55 -6.45 -12.01
C LEU A 108 9.83 -5.87 -12.65
N THR A 109 9.69 -5.26 -13.83
CA THR A 109 10.78 -4.53 -14.49
C THR A 109 11.28 -3.39 -13.59
N ALA A 110 12.45 -2.81 -13.89
CA ALA A 110 13.07 -1.78 -13.07
C ALA A 110 12.10 -0.64 -12.66
N ASP A 111 11.24 -0.21 -13.60
CA ASP A 111 10.27 0.88 -13.39
C ASP A 111 9.02 0.46 -12.59
N MET A 112 8.72 -0.84 -12.54
CA MET A 112 7.53 -1.40 -11.88
C MET A 112 7.88 -2.16 -10.60
N LYS A 113 9.15 -2.20 -10.22
CA LYS A 113 9.61 -2.85 -9.00
C LYS A 113 9.24 -2.00 -7.78
N PRO A 114 8.63 -2.60 -6.75
CA PRO A 114 8.42 -1.90 -5.49
C PRO A 114 9.74 -1.51 -4.81
N ASP A 115 9.75 -0.37 -4.13
CA ASP A 115 10.86 0.02 -3.27
C ASP A 115 10.87 -0.82 -2.00
N GLU A 116 9.70 -0.99 -1.41
CA GLU A 116 9.52 -1.67 -0.11
C GLU A 116 8.30 -2.60 -0.14
N VAL A 117 8.28 -3.51 0.82
CA VAL A 117 7.15 -4.37 1.14
C VAL A 117 6.92 -4.36 2.64
N LEU A 118 5.68 -4.25 3.07
CA LEU A 118 5.29 -4.49 4.46
C LEU A 118 4.89 -5.97 4.57
N PRO A 119 5.69 -6.83 5.23
CA PRO A 119 5.35 -8.24 5.31
C PRO A 119 4.06 -8.49 6.10
N PHE A 120 3.32 -9.54 5.75
CA PHE A 120 2.26 -10.04 6.62
C PHE A 120 2.84 -10.41 7.99
N THR A 121 2.13 -10.09 9.07
CA THR A 121 2.52 -10.38 10.47
C THR A 121 1.58 -11.37 11.14
N ILE A 122 0.41 -11.61 10.57
CA ILE A 122 -0.57 -12.59 11.06
C ILE A 122 -0.84 -13.63 9.99
N GLY A 123 -0.91 -14.89 10.40
CA GLY A 123 -1.28 -16.01 9.55
C GLY A 123 -2.76 -16.00 9.18
N ARG A 124 -3.13 -16.84 8.21
CA ARG A 124 -4.50 -16.94 7.70
C ARG A 124 -5.50 -17.35 8.77
N GLU A 125 -5.14 -18.30 9.61
CA GLU A 125 -5.98 -18.82 10.69
C GLU A 125 -6.32 -17.72 11.69
N LYS A 126 -5.32 -16.95 12.11
CA LYS A 126 -5.50 -15.82 13.02
C LYS A 126 -6.32 -14.70 12.40
N ALA A 127 -6.11 -14.39 11.12
CA ALA A 127 -6.92 -13.42 10.39
C ALA A 127 -8.41 -13.85 10.34
N ILE A 128 -8.67 -15.14 10.16
CA ILE A 128 -10.03 -15.71 10.20
C ILE A 128 -10.64 -15.56 11.61
N GLU A 129 -9.88 -15.82 12.66
CA GLU A 129 -10.34 -15.65 14.04
C GLU A 129 -10.71 -14.21 14.33
N GLU A 130 -9.83 -13.26 14.01
CA GLU A 130 -10.04 -11.83 14.25
C GLU A 130 -11.25 -11.28 13.49
N ILE A 131 -11.40 -11.63 12.21
CA ILE A 131 -12.56 -11.19 11.43
C ILE A 131 -13.85 -11.83 11.96
N SER A 132 -13.81 -13.11 12.36
CA SER A 132 -14.97 -13.81 12.92
C SER A 132 -15.41 -13.18 14.25
N GLU A 133 -14.48 -12.78 15.09
CA GLU A 133 -14.78 -12.10 16.34
C GLU A 133 -15.35 -10.69 16.10
N TRP A 134 -14.69 -9.92 15.21
CA TRP A 134 -15.18 -8.60 14.83
C TRP A 134 -16.63 -8.64 14.33
N ILE A 135 -16.95 -9.63 13.53
CA ILE A 135 -18.29 -9.84 12.98
C ILE A 135 -19.32 -10.15 14.08
N ARG A 136 -18.98 -10.99 15.06
CA ARG A 136 -19.87 -11.33 16.19
C ARG A 136 -20.30 -10.09 16.97
N THR A 137 -19.48 -9.05 16.96
CA THR A 137 -19.80 -7.77 17.63
C THR A 137 -20.78 -6.90 16.84
N ARG A 138 -21.07 -7.21 15.56
CA ARG A 138 -21.92 -6.41 14.67
C ARG A 138 -23.35 -6.95 14.59
N LYS A 139 -24.33 -6.12 14.97
CA LYS A 139 -25.74 -6.52 15.09
C LYS A 139 -26.50 -6.75 13.77
N PHE A 140 -25.99 -6.28 12.62
CA PHE A 140 -26.71 -6.26 11.35
C PHE A 140 -26.01 -6.99 10.21
N VAL A 141 -25.07 -7.87 10.51
CA VAL A 141 -24.38 -8.64 9.47
C VAL A 141 -25.14 -9.93 9.19
N PRO A 142 -25.55 -10.20 7.93
CA PRO A 142 -26.31 -11.40 7.60
C PRO A 142 -25.50 -12.67 7.90
N LYS A 143 -26.11 -13.65 8.56
CA LYS A 143 -25.46 -14.93 8.93
C LYS A 143 -24.90 -15.73 7.72
N LYS A 144 -25.42 -15.48 6.52
CA LYS A 144 -24.92 -16.10 5.28
C LYS A 144 -23.50 -15.69 4.91
N PHE A 145 -23.03 -14.52 5.35
CA PHE A 145 -21.67 -14.02 5.11
C PHE A 145 -20.59 -14.85 5.84
N PHE A 146 -20.97 -15.79 6.69
CA PHE A 146 -20.09 -16.54 7.61
C PHE A 146 -20.20 -18.04 7.50
N SER A 147 -20.63 -18.54 6.34
CA SER A 147 -20.52 -19.98 6.10
C SER A 147 -19.03 -20.39 6.16
N LYS A 148 -18.73 -21.56 6.76
CA LYS A 148 -17.37 -22.09 6.80
C LYS A 148 -16.71 -22.14 5.42
N ALA A 149 -17.51 -22.34 4.37
CA ALA A 149 -17.04 -22.38 2.99
C ALA A 149 -16.49 -21.01 2.52
N GLN A 150 -17.17 -19.91 2.86
CA GLN A 150 -16.71 -18.57 2.47
C GLN A 150 -15.46 -18.12 3.24
N ILE A 151 -15.40 -18.43 4.54
CA ILE A 151 -14.22 -18.15 5.35
C ILE A 151 -12.98 -18.90 4.83
N GLN A 152 -13.18 -20.08 4.20
CA GLN A 152 -12.10 -20.84 3.58
C GLN A 152 -11.55 -20.19 2.30
N GLU A 153 -12.21 -19.20 1.72
CA GLU A 153 -11.74 -18.48 0.54
C GLU A 153 -10.96 -17.19 0.88
N MET A 154 -10.65 -16.96 2.17
CA MET A 154 -9.81 -15.83 2.56
C MET A 154 -8.42 -15.94 1.95
N SER A 155 -8.01 -14.90 1.26
CA SER A 155 -6.71 -14.80 0.59
C SER A 155 -5.91 -13.62 1.08
N GLY A 156 -4.62 -13.83 1.30
CA GLY A 156 -3.66 -12.73 1.55
C GLY A 156 -3.22 -12.12 0.22
N VAL A 157 -3.38 -10.83 0.09
CA VAL A 157 -3.06 -10.08 -1.14
C VAL A 157 -2.17 -8.91 -0.81
N TYR A 158 -1.10 -8.75 -1.55
CA TYR A 158 -0.28 -7.53 -1.54
C TYR A 158 -0.83 -6.53 -2.55
N TYR A 159 -1.28 -5.38 -2.05
CA TYR A 159 -1.75 -4.28 -2.88
C TYR A 159 -0.69 -3.18 -3.04
N PRO A 160 -0.51 -2.66 -4.26
CA PRO A 160 0.41 -1.58 -4.54
C PRO A 160 -0.11 -0.24 -4.01
N HIS A 161 0.75 0.48 -3.31
CA HIS A 161 0.45 1.81 -2.78
C HIS A 161 1.62 2.76 -3.01
N PHE A 162 1.31 4.03 -3.14
CA PHE A 162 2.27 5.11 -3.00
C PHE A 162 2.24 5.63 -1.57
N VAL A 163 3.41 5.71 -0.96
CA VAL A 163 3.62 6.29 0.37
C VAL A 163 4.45 7.56 0.18
N SER A 164 3.84 8.70 0.47
CA SER A 164 4.49 9.99 0.27
C SER A 164 4.80 10.69 1.59
N GLU A 165 5.95 11.36 1.62
CA GLU A 165 6.34 12.32 2.64
C GLU A 165 6.50 13.69 1.98
N CYS A 166 5.94 14.73 2.59
CA CYS A 166 5.95 16.06 2.05
C CYS A 166 6.35 17.10 3.10
N GLN A 167 7.21 18.04 2.71
CA GLN A 167 7.53 19.22 3.50
C GLN A 167 6.84 20.42 2.89
N THR A 168 6.15 21.20 3.73
CA THR A 168 5.42 22.39 3.32
C THR A 168 5.78 23.56 4.21
N GLU A 169 5.66 24.77 3.67
CA GLU A 169 5.76 26.01 4.42
C GLU A 169 4.45 26.78 4.25
N GLY A 170 3.94 27.34 5.33
CA GLY A 170 2.70 28.10 5.31
C GLY A 170 2.84 29.42 6.06
N VAL A 171 2.11 30.40 5.59
CA VAL A 171 2.02 31.73 6.19
C VAL A 171 0.55 32.10 6.31
N LEU A 172 0.16 32.61 7.47
CA LEU A 172 -1.10 33.30 7.71
C LEU A 172 -0.77 34.76 7.96
N ASP A 173 -1.46 35.65 7.29
CA ASP A 173 -1.24 37.10 7.42
C ASP A 173 -2.58 37.84 7.35
N GLY A 174 -2.86 38.74 8.30
CA GLY A 174 -4.13 39.46 8.33
C GLY A 174 -4.37 40.27 9.60
N GLU A 175 -5.61 40.71 9.77
CA GLU A 175 -6.08 41.51 10.86
C GLU A 175 -6.96 40.71 11.82
N ALA A 176 -6.82 41.00 13.11
CA ALA A 176 -7.63 40.37 14.15
C ALA A 176 -8.09 41.40 15.19
N THR A 177 -9.17 41.09 15.90
CA THR A 177 -9.69 41.98 16.95
C THR A 177 -10.00 41.22 18.22
N THR A 178 -9.92 41.93 19.34
CA THR A 178 -10.52 41.56 20.61
C THR A 178 -11.31 42.74 21.16
N SER A 179 -12.45 42.48 21.78
CA SER A 179 -13.32 43.52 22.30
C SER A 179 -13.64 43.25 23.76
N ASP A 180 -13.46 44.29 24.58
CA ASP A 180 -13.92 44.29 25.97
C ASP A 180 -15.18 45.11 26.04
N VAL A 181 -16.26 44.57 26.58
CA VAL A 181 -17.55 45.26 26.75
C VAL A 181 -17.78 45.46 28.24
N PHE A 182 -18.01 46.72 28.67
CA PHE A 182 -18.30 47.05 30.06
C PHE A 182 -19.34 48.16 30.19
N ASP A 183 -20.07 48.15 31.27
CA ASP A 183 -21.08 49.18 31.56
C ASP A 183 -20.44 50.36 32.29
N GLU A 184 -20.67 51.59 31.75
CA GLU A 184 -20.27 52.83 32.36
C GLU A 184 -21.52 53.70 32.61
N GLY A 185 -22.22 53.43 33.71
CA GLY A 185 -23.43 54.11 34.08
C GLY A 185 -24.60 53.86 33.15
N LYS A 186 -24.93 54.83 32.25
CA LYS A 186 -26.01 54.72 31.27
C LYS A 186 -25.54 54.21 29.90
N TYR A 187 -24.29 53.95 29.74
CA TYR A 187 -23.67 53.62 28.45
C TYR A 187 -23.00 52.25 28.53
N VAL A 188 -23.12 51.50 27.44
CA VAL A 188 -22.32 50.30 27.18
C VAL A 188 -21.13 50.72 26.36
N VAL A 189 -19.93 50.57 26.91
CA VAL A 189 -18.69 50.92 26.22
C VAL A 189 -18.04 49.65 25.69
N THR A 190 -17.73 49.66 24.39
CA THR A 190 -16.98 48.61 23.74
C THR A 190 -15.58 49.13 23.40
N ASN A 191 -14.57 48.50 23.95
CA ASN A 191 -13.19 48.81 23.63
C ASN A 191 -12.61 47.73 22.73
N THR A 192 -12.44 48.04 21.44
CA THR A 192 -11.94 47.09 20.45
C THR A 192 -10.45 47.36 20.19
N ARG A 193 -9.64 46.32 20.36
CA ARG A 193 -8.21 46.34 20.03
C ARG A 193 -8.00 45.64 18.70
N HIS A 194 -7.23 46.26 17.83
CA HIS A 194 -6.87 45.76 16.52
C HIS A 194 -5.44 45.23 16.53
N TYR A 195 -5.24 44.09 15.88
CA TYR A 195 -3.94 43.42 15.81
C TYR A 195 -3.64 43.05 14.36
N HIS A 196 -2.40 43.23 13.94
CA HIS A 196 -1.86 42.58 12.77
C HIS A 196 -1.32 41.21 13.21
N VAL A 197 -1.81 40.16 12.60
CA VAL A 197 -1.47 38.78 12.97
C VAL A 197 -0.72 38.13 11.81
N ARG A 198 0.53 37.70 12.10
CA ARG A 198 1.31 36.92 11.18
C ARG A 198 1.74 35.64 11.87
N ARG A 199 1.53 34.51 11.18
CA ARG A 199 1.96 33.18 11.61
C ARG A 199 2.70 32.50 10.46
N GLU A 200 3.82 31.89 10.77
CA GLU A 200 4.62 31.14 9.83
C GLU A 200 4.91 29.75 10.42
N GLY A 201 4.85 28.72 9.60
CA GLY A 201 5.11 27.36 10.04
C GLY A 201 5.72 26.50 8.95
N ARG A 202 6.56 25.55 9.38
CA ARG A 202 7.00 24.41 8.57
C ARG A 202 6.29 23.17 9.04
N PHE A 203 5.75 22.41 8.08
CA PHE A 203 4.99 21.22 8.34
C PHE A 203 5.64 20.04 7.61
N VAL A 204 5.68 18.90 8.28
CA VAL A 204 6.12 17.64 7.69
C VAL A 204 4.94 16.69 7.76
N PHE A 205 4.43 16.30 6.63
CA PHE A 205 3.38 15.30 6.50
C PHE A 205 4.03 13.99 6.07
N LYS A 206 3.74 12.91 6.81
CA LYS A 206 4.26 11.57 6.56
C LYS A 206 3.13 10.60 6.32
N ASP A 207 3.49 9.46 5.75
CA ASP A 207 2.59 8.33 5.58
C ASP A 207 1.31 8.67 4.81
N ILE A 208 1.45 9.55 3.80
CA ILE A 208 0.36 9.89 2.88
C ILE A 208 0.20 8.72 1.91
N LEU A 209 -0.81 7.90 2.16
CA LEU A 209 -1.08 6.69 1.39
C LEU A 209 -2.03 6.97 0.23
N ARG A 210 -1.69 6.43 -0.96
CA ARG A 210 -2.56 6.42 -2.14
C ARG A 210 -2.48 5.05 -2.82
N PRO A 211 -3.62 4.46 -3.24
CA PRO A 211 -3.60 3.20 -3.98
C PRO A 211 -2.92 3.41 -5.34
N ALA A 212 -2.08 2.46 -5.73
CA ALA A 212 -1.36 2.53 -7.01
C ALA A 212 -1.97 1.60 -8.08
N LEU A 213 -3.20 1.12 -7.87
CA LEU A 213 -3.93 0.21 -8.72
C LEU A 213 -5.32 0.78 -9.06
N SER A 214 -5.61 0.98 -10.34
CA SER A 214 -6.85 1.61 -10.81
C SER A 214 -8.10 0.76 -10.54
N LYS A 215 -7.97 -0.57 -10.65
CA LYS A 215 -9.07 -1.52 -10.37
C LYS A 215 -9.37 -1.69 -8.87
N ALA A 216 -8.50 -1.22 -7.96
CA ALA A 216 -8.72 -1.32 -6.53
C ALA A 216 -9.85 -0.38 -6.08
N ASN A 217 -10.76 -0.88 -5.25
CA ASN A 217 -11.80 -0.03 -4.67
C ASN A 217 -11.16 0.89 -3.61
N ARG A 218 -11.03 2.17 -3.94
CA ARG A 218 -10.37 3.18 -3.10
C ARG A 218 -10.96 3.22 -1.68
N LYS A 219 -12.27 3.15 -1.52
CA LYS A 219 -12.91 3.18 -0.19
C LYS A 219 -12.54 1.97 0.66
N LEU A 220 -12.38 0.81 0.03
CA LEU A 220 -11.96 -0.40 0.75
C LEU A 220 -10.48 -0.34 1.12
N THR A 221 -9.62 0.11 0.22
CA THR A 221 -8.18 0.24 0.49
C THR A 221 -7.87 1.31 1.53
N GLU A 222 -8.58 2.43 1.52
CA GLU A 222 -8.46 3.47 2.55
C GLU A 222 -9.04 3.04 3.91
N GLY A 223 -10.03 2.13 3.91
CA GLY A 223 -10.67 1.62 5.13
C GLY A 223 -9.80 0.69 5.98
N VAL A 224 -8.69 0.19 5.46
CA VAL A 224 -7.75 -0.70 6.19
C VAL A 224 -6.55 0.03 6.80
N HIS A 225 -6.50 1.35 6.67
CA HIS A 225 -5.49 2.18 7.33
C HIS A 225 -5.72 2.27 8.86
N PRO A 226 -4.69 2.54 9.68
CA PRO A 226 -3.27 2.76 9.33
C PRO A 226 -2.47 1.45 9.20
N PHE A 227 -1.36 1.51 8.45
CA PHE A 227 -0.37 0.44 8.38
C PHE A 227 0.88 0.81 9.19
N PRO A 228 1.56 -0.15 9.87
CA PRO A 228 2.82 0.07 10.59
C PRO A 228 4.00 0.16 9.61
N LEU A 229 4.08 1.27 8.85
CA LEU A 229 5.03 1.46 7.77
C LEU A 229 6.50 1.45 8.21
N GLU A 230 6.76 1.69 9.51
CA GLU A 230 8.07 1.56 10.13
C GLU A 230 8.64 0.13 10.06
N ASN A 231 7.78 -0.87 9.87
CA ASN A 231 8.16 -2.27 9.71
C ASN A 231 8.35 -2.70 8.25
N ALA A 232 8.20 -1.77 7.29
CA ALA A 232 8.44 -2.05 5.89
C ALA A 232 9.90 -2.44 5.66
N LYS A 233 10.11 -3.39 4.76
CA LYS A 233 11.44 -3.93 4.40
C LYS A 233 11.73 -3.61 2.94
N PRO A 234 13.01 -3.53 2.55
CA PRO A 234 13.37 -3.48 1.14
C PRO A 234 12.69 -4.61 0.37
N PHE A 235 12.17 -4.31 -0.80
CA PHE A 235 11.40 -5.29 -1.56
C PHE A 235 12.24 -6.51 -1.95
N SER A 236 11.68 -7.68 -1.71
CA SER A 236 12.14 -8.97 -2.24
C SER A 236 10.93 -9.77 -2.68
N GLY A 237 10.98 -10.34 -3.88
CA GLY A 237 9.91 -11.21 -4.40
C GLY A 237 9.64 -12.44 -3.52
N ALA A 238 10.59 -12.82 -2.66
CA ALA A 238 10.43 -13.92 -1.72
C ALA A 238 9.25 -13.72 -0.76
N PHE A 239 8.95 -12.47 -0.35
CA PHE A 239 7.80 -12.15 0.49
C PHE A 239 6.45 -12.44 -0.17
N LEU A 240 6.41 -12.49 -1.49
CA LEU A 240 5.19 -12.77 -2.25
C LEU A 240 4.87 -14.26 -2.31
N SER A 241 5.81 -15.13 -1.95
CA SER A 241 5.63 -16.57 -2.03
C SER A 241 4.57 -17.08 -1.05
N GLY A 242 3.48 -17.61 -1.57
CA GLY A 242 2.32 -18.05 -0.79
C GLY A 242 1.20 -17.01 -0.67
N PHE A 243 1.33 -15.86 -1.33
CA PHE A 243 0.33 -14.80 -1.37
C PHE A 243 0.00 -14.41 -2.81
N LEU A 244 -1.13 -13.73 -2.98
CA LEU A 244 -1.44 -13.02 -4.22
C LEU A 244 -0.76 -11.64 -4.17
N ALA A 245 -0.39 -11.12 -5.31
CA ALA A 245 0.13 -9.77 -5.39
C ALA A 245 -0.20 -9.11 -6.72
N GLU A 246 -0.43 -7.81 -6.66
CA GLU A 246 -0.69 -6.95 -7.81
C GLU A 246 0.43 -5.92 -7.94
N ARG A 247 0.77 -5.52 -9.17
CA ARG A 247 1.65 -4.38 -9.45
C ARG A 247 0.84 -3.11 -9.65
N ARG A 248 1.51 -1.96 -9.59
CA ARG A 248 0.91 -0.68 -9.93
C ARG A 248 0.58 -0.59 -11.42
N ASP A 249 -0.47 0.14 -11.74
CA ASP A 249 -0.86 0.59 -13.08
C ASP A 249 -1.11 2.12 -13.11
N LEU A 250 -0.90 2.79 -11.97
CA LEU A 250 -0.96 4.23 -11.83
C LEU A 250 0.44 4.81 -11.59
N GLU A 251 0.61 6.09 -11.91
CA GLU A 251 1.82 6.84 -11.65
C GLU A 251 1.64 7.75 -10.41
N ALA A 252 2.70 7.92 -9.62
CA ALA A 252 2.66 8.73 -8.39
C ALA A 252 2.27 10.18 -8.65
N ASP A 253 2.70 10.74 -9.77
CA ASP A 253 2.40 12.12 -10.15
C ASP A 253 0.90 12.39 -10.38
N SER A 254 0.11 11.34 -10.66
CA SER A 254 -1.34 11.47 -10.81
C SER A 254 -2.04 11.97 -9.54
N TYR A 255 -1.44 11.74 -8.37
CA TYR A 255 -1.96 12.16 -7.06
C TYR A 255 -1.41 13.48 -6.56
N ARG A 256 -0.44 14.08 -7.26
CA ARG A 256 0.26 15.27 -6.79
C ARG A 256 -0.68 16.44 -6.47
N GLN A 257 -1.59 16.76 -7.38
CA GLN A 257 -2.54 17.86 -7.20
C GLN A 257 -3.52 17.58 -6.04
N GLU A 258 -4.00 16.35 -5.91
CA GLU A 258 -4.90 15.94 -4.83
C GLU A 258 -4.21 16.08 -3.47
N ILE A 259 -2.98 15.57 -3.35
CA ILE A 259 -2.18 15.67 -2.12
C ILE A 259 -1.92 17.14 -1.78
N GLU A 260 -1.57 17.97 -2.76
CA GLU A 260 -1.31 19.40 -2.54
C GLU A 260 -2.55 20.10 -1.99
N GLN A 261 -3.73 19.90 -2.57
CA GLN A 261 -4.97 20.49 -2.10
C GLN A 261 -5.35 20.03 -0.68
N GLU A 262 -5.18 18.74 -0.39
CA GLU A 262 -5.45 18.18 0.92
C GLU A 262 -4.53 18.78 1.98
N LEU A 263 -3.22 18.83 1.72
CA LEU A 263 -2.23 19.39 2.64
C LEU A 263 -2.41 20.89 2.86
N GLN A 264 -2.80 21.63 1.82
CA GLN A 264 -3.17 23.05 1.96
C GLN A 264 -4.34 23.23 2.92
N GLY A 265 -5.36 22.37 2.83
CA GLY A 265 -6.50 22.38 3.74
C GLY A 265 -6.08 22.18 5.20
N TYR A 266 -5.28 21.16 5.48
CA TYR A 266 -4.77 20.89 6.84
C TYR A 266 -3.91 22.01 7.36
N MET A 267 -3.00 22.53 6.56
CA MET A 267 -2.09 23.59 6.95
C MET A 267 -2.84 24.89 7.24
N ASN A 268 -3.83 25.23 6.42
CA ASN A 268 -4.67 26.41 6.65
C ASN A 268 -5.44 26.28 7.97
N SER A 269 -5.98 25.11 8.28
CA SER A 269 -6.64 24.86 9.56
C SER A 269 -5.67 25.02 10.73
N MET A 270 -4.51 24.38 10.66
CA MET A 270 -3.49 24.46 11.73
C MET A 270 -3.00 25.89 11.98
N LEU A 271 -2.79 26.68 10.91
CA LEU A 271 -2.39 28.08 11.06
C LEU A 271 -3.50 28.94 11.67
N ARG A 272 -4.76 28.74 11.27
CA ARG A 272 -5.92 29.44 11.83
C ARG A 272 -6.13 29.10 13.30
N ASP A 273 -5.92 27.86 13.70
CA ASP A 273 -6.03 27.43 15.08
C ASP A 273 -5.04 28.14 16.01
N THR A 274 -3.90 28.59 15.48
CA THR A 274 -2.95 29.43 16.25
C THR A 274 -3.42 30.86 16.49
N ALA A 275 -4.53 31.26 15.88
CA ALA A 275 -5.13 32.61 16.02
C ALA A 275 -6.46 32.59 16.79
N ASN A 276 -6.84 31.47 17.43
CA ASN A 276 -8.11 31.30 18.15
C ASN A 276 -8.25 32.19 19.41
N GLN A 277 -7.18 32.84 19.87
CA GLN A 277 -7.24 33.79 20.96
C GLN A 277 -7.92 35.11 20.62
N TYR A 278 -8.13 35.39 19.32
CA TYR A 278 -8.81 36.59 18.87
C TYR A 278 -10.29 36.35 18.65
N GLU A 279 -11.15 37.33 18.93
CA GLU A 279 -12.60 37.22 18.67
C GLU A 279 -12.91 37.18 17.18
N THR A 280 -12.20 37.99 16.42
CA THR A 280 -12.27 37.94 14.96
C THR A 280 -10.88 37.83 14.39
N CYS A 281 -10.74 37.09 13.30
CA CYS A 281 -9.49 37.03 12.54
C CYS A 281 -9.83 36.96 11.04
N SER A 282 -9.52 38.04 10.33
CA SER A 282 -9.63 38.12 8.87
C SER A 282 -8.23 38.01 8.28
N ALA A 283 -7.80 36.78 7.98
CA ALA A 283 -6.45 36.55 7.50
C ALA A 283 -6.46 35.67 6.25
N SER A 284 -5.56 35.96 5.34
CA SER A 284 -5.23 35.12 4.20
C SER A 284 -4.19 34.07 4.60
N THR A 285 -4.25 32.88 3.96
CA THR A 285 -3.24 31.87 4.10
C THR A 285 -2.60 31.61 2.75
N SER A 286 -1.28 31.46 2.74
CA SER A 286 -0.52 31.00 1.58
C SER A 286 0.35 29.82 1.98
N SER A 287 0.57 28.92 1.04
CA SER A 287 1.36 27.72 1.29
C SER A 287 2.15 27.30 0.07
N ALA A 288 3.29 26.67 0.31
CA ALA A 288 4.11 26.10 -0.74
C ALA A 288 4.57 24.71 -0.34
N MET A 289 4.27 23.73 -1.19
CA MET A 289 4.84 22.38 -1.08
C MET A 289 6.28 22.43 -1.59
N LYS A 290 7.24 22.02 -0.76
CA LYS A 290 8.68 22.09 -1.08
C LYS A 290 9.19 20.78 -1.66
N ASN A 291 9.16 19.74 -0.88
CA ASN A 291 9.74 18.46 -1.26
C ASN A 291 8.69 17.36 -1.05
N ILE A 292 8.35 16.66 -2.11
CA ILE A 292 7.59 15.42 -2.03
C ILE A 292 8.52 14.25 -2.37
N LYS A 293 8.55 13.27 -1.50
CA LYS A 293 9.23 11.99 -1.72
C LYS A 293 8.19 10.91 -1.71
N THR A 294 8.14 10.12 -2.73
CA THR A 294 7.17 9.04 -2.86
C THR A 294 7.90 7.72 -3.04
N LYS A 295 7.48 6.71 -2.30
CA LYS A 295 7.91 5.32 -2.43
C LYS A 295 6.77 4.48 -2.96
N TYR A 296 7.08 3.50 -3.77
CA TYR A 296 6.16 2.44 -4.17
C TYR A 296 6.27 1.27 -3.20
N VAL A 297 5.20 0.95 -2.47
CA VAL A 297 5.19 -0.04 -1.39
C VAL A 297 4.08 -1.05 -1.61
N LEU A 298 4.37 -2.33 -1.39
CA LEU A 298 3.35 -3.37 -1.34
C LEU A 298 2.86 -3.53 0.10
N LEU A 299 1.53 -3.38 0.28
CA LEU A 299 0.88 -3.47 1.59
C LEU A 299 0.01 -4.74 1.69
N PRO A 300 0.09 -5.46 2.84
CA PRO A 300 -0.60 -6.73 3.03
C PRO A 300 -2.06 -6.52 3.41
N THR A 301 -2.97 -7.24 2.80
CA THR A 301 -4.39 -7.19 3.11
C THR A 301 -4.99 -8.60 3.03
N TRP A 302 -5.70 -9.02 4.08
CA TRP A 302 -6.53 -10.19 4.04
C TRP A 302 -7.88 -9.86 3.40
N VAL A 303 -8.21 -10.57 2.34
CA VAL A 303 -9.42 -10.34 1.53
C VAL A 303 -10.33 -11.56 1.65
N LEU A 304 -11.58 -11.30 2.03
CA LEU A 304 -12.65 -12.28 2.01
C LEU A 304 -13.59 -11.94 0.86
N THR A 305 -13.71 -12.82 -0.10
CA THR A 305 -14.64 -12.71 -1.22
C THR A 305 -15.95 -13.43 -0.91
N TYR A 306 -17.08 -12.88 -1.36
CA TYR A 306 -18.41 -13.43 -1.15
C TYR A 306 -19.26 -13.40 -2.43
#